data_112b776eda952eca246ea1036549020a
#
_entry.id   112b776eda952eca246ea1036549020a
#
_cell.length_a   1.000
_cell.length_b   1.000
_cell.length_c   1.000
_cell.angle_alpha   90.00
_cell.angle_beta   90.00
_cell.angle_gamma   90.00
#
_symmetry.space_group_name_H-M   'P 1'
#
loop_
_entity.id
_entity.type
_entity.pdbx_description
1 polymer ?
#
loop_
_entity_poly.entity_id
_entity_poly.type
_entity_poly.pdbx_seq_one_letter_code
_entity_poly.pdbx_strand_id
1 'polypeptide(L)'
;MFAHDTHTQLDTRNLNVYINGAQILKDVNVRIPKNKITCIIGPSGCGKSTLLRTFNRLNDRVEGLKMNGEVNLGENNILKASSSKLSEVRRNIGLVPQRPCPLPMSIYDNVAYGCRIHGIRNKKKLDSIVEHYLKSVGLWEEVKDRLKSPASKLSGGQQQRLCLARSLAVEPSYLLADESTSALDPISSKKVEQLFTELKKDYSIVMVTHTLRQALRIAD
;
A
#
# COMPACT_ATOMS: atom_id res chain seq x y z
N MET A 1 -6.76 2.67 -20.30
CA MET A 1 -6.27 1.39 -19.82
C MET A 1 -4.76 1.56 -19.75
N PHE A 2 -4.21 1.81 -18.57
CA PHE A 2 -2.76 1.96 -18.41
C PHE A 2 -2.20 0.54 -18.39
N ALA A 3 -1.24 0.25 -19.26
CA ALA A 3 -0.57 -1.04 -19.28
C ALA A 3 0.13 -1.24 -17.91
N HIS A 4 -0.29 -2.24 -17.15
CA HIS A 4 0.50 -2.74 -16.03
C HIS A 4 1.84 -3.20 -16.61
N ASP A 5 2.91 -2.52 -16.25
CA ASP A 5 4.25 -2.98 -16.59
C ASP A 5 4.55 -4.24 -15.74
N THR A 6 4.17 -5.38 -16.30
CA THR A 6 4.31 -6.71 -15.66
C THR A 6 5.77 -7.12 -15.46
N HIS A 7 6.73 -6.33 -15.92
CA HIS A 7 8.15 -6.68 -15.89
C HIS A 7 8.94 -6.02 -14.74
N THR A 8 8.33 -5.12 -13.97
CA THR A 8 9.02 -4.36 -12.95
C THR A 8 9.20 -5.15 -11.66
N GLN A 9 10.42 -5.56 -11.34
CA GLN A 9 10.80 -6.27 -10.10
C GLN A 9 11.11 -5.27 -9.00
N LEU A 10 10.67 -5.54 -7.76
CA LEU A 10 11.07 -4.77 -6.57
C LEU A 10 12.11 -5.56 -5.80
N ASP A 11 13.28 -4.97 -5.58
CA ASP A 11 14.37 -5.59 -4.80
C ASP A 11 15.16 -4.54 -4.00
N THR A 12 15.94 -5.02 -3.01
CA THR A 12 16.94 -4.23 -2.31
C THR A 12 18.29 -4.89 -2.42
N ARG A 13 19.36 -4.06 -2.46
CA ARG A 13 20.76 -4.51 -2.46
C ARG A 13 21.57 -3.70 -1.47
N ASN A 14 22.19 -4.40 -0.51
CA ASN A 14 23.04 -3.83 0.54
C ASN A 14 22.37 -2.63 1.22
N LEU A 15 21.03 -2.72 1.43
CA LEU A 15 20.26 -1.63 2.00
C LEU A 15 20.58 -1.45 3.49
N ASN A 16 21.06 -0.27 3.83
CA ASN A 16 21.31 0.16 5.20
C ASN A 16 20.50 1.41 5.49
N VAL A 17 19.82 1.43 6.63
CA VAL A 17 18.99 2.57 7.06
C VAL A 17 19.39 2.97 8.47
N TYR A 18 19.62 4.27 8.66
CA TYR A 18 19.98 4.89 9.94
C TYR A 18 18.97 5.98 10.27
N ILE A 19 18.63 6.12 11.55
CA ILE A 19 17.80 7.21 12.08
C ILE A 19 18.53 7.79 13.29
N ASN A 20 18.85 9.09 13.24
CA ASN A 20 19.63 9.79 14.27
C ASN A 20 20.94 9.06 14.65
N GLY A 21 21.62 8.48 13.64
CA GLY A 21 22.85 7.73 13.81
C GLY A 21 22.69 6.28 14.23
N ALA A 22 21.54 5.85 14.73
CA ALA A 22 21.27 4.45 15.03
C ALA A 22 20.96 3.65 13.77
N GLN A 23 21.62 2.50 13.58
CA GLN A 23 21.37 1.62 12.45
C GLN A 23 20.10 0.79 12.69
N ILE A 24 19.09 0.98 11.86
CA ILE A 24 17.79 0.28 11.93
C ILE A 24 17.77 -0.93 11.00
N LEU A 25 18.31 -0.79 9.79
CA LEU A 25 18.44 -1.89 8.83
C LEU A 25 19.90 -2.05 8.46
N LYS A 26 20.38 -3.31 8.41
CA LYS A 26 21.75 -3.64 8.12
C LYS A 26 21.82 -4.63 6.96
N ASP A 27 22.46 -4.23 5.88
CA ASP A 27 22.76 -5.05 4.70
C ASP A 27 21.57 -5.90 4.21
N VAL A 28 20.39 -5.24 4.05
CA VAL A 28 19.17 -5.93 3.67
C VAL A 28 19.16 -6.18 2.16
N ASN A 29 19.13 -7.47 1.81
CA ASN A 29 19.08 -7.97 0.44
C ASN A 29 17.82 -8.82 0.27
N VAL A 30 16.78 -8.28 -0.34
CA VAL A 30 15.50 -8.97 -0.56
C VAL A 30 15.02 -8.79 -1.98
N ARG A 31 14.33 -9.79 -2.50
CA ARG A 31 13.63 -9.75 -3.78
C ARG A 31 12.15 -10.07 -3.53
N ILE A 32 11.28 -9.18 -3.97
CA ILE A 32 9.82 -9.34 -3.82
C ILE A 32 9.26 -10.00 -5.10
N PRO A 33 8.74 -11.23 -5.01
CA PRO A 33 8.15 -11.90 -6.16
C PRO A 33 6.86 -11.19 -6.58
N LYS A 34 6.59 -11.23 -7.92
CA LYS A 34 5.39 -10.65 -8.48
C LYS A 34 4.16 -11.52 -8.22
N ASN A 35 3.00 -10.86 -8.12
CA ASN A 35 1.69 -11.51 -8.01
C ASN A 35 1.64 -12.54 -6.88
N LYS A 36 2.34 -12.22 -5.78
CA LYS A 36 2.41 -13.02 -4.56
C LYS A 36 2.28 -12.14 -3.33
N ILE A 37 1.95 -12.77 -2.21
CA ILE A 37 1.98 -12.12 -0.90
C ILE A 37 3.30 -12.47 -0.22
N THR A 38 4.16 -11.48 -0.06
CA THR A 38 5.40 -11.59 0.73
C THR A 38 5.17 -11.04 2.13
N CYS A 39 5.31 -11.86 3.16
CA CYS A 39 5.17 -11.43 4.55
C CYS A 39 6.55 -11.18 5.19
N ILE A 40 6.72 -9.98 5.76
CA ILE A 40 7.86 -9.62 6.60
C ILE A 40 7.44 -9.78 8.06
N ILE A 41 8.10 -10.70 8.78
CA ILE A 41 7.75 -11.06 10.15
C ILE A 41 8.92 -10.74 11.08
N GLY A 42 8.62 -10.40 12.32
CA GLY A 42 9.63 -10.15 13.36
C GLY A 42 9.04 -9.42 14.55
N PRO A 43 9.79 -9.29 15.65
CA PRO A 43 9.33 -8.60 16.85
C PRO A 43 9.06 -7.11 16.60
N SER A 44 8.30 -6.48 17.50
CA SER A 44 8.08 -5.04 17.45
C SER A 44 9.41 -4.28 17.55
N GLY A 45 9.55 -3.21 16.79
CA GLY A 45 10.75 -2.37 16.79
C GLY A 45 11.94 -2.87 15.95
N CYS A 46 11.89 -4.08 15.34
CA CYS A 46 13.02 -4.61 14.55
C CYS A 46 13.19 -4.01 13.14
N GLY A 47 12.46 -2.94 12.78
CA GLY A 47 12.63 -2.24 11.51
C GLY A 47 11.72 -2.66 10.37
N LYS A 48 10.72 -3.55 10.57
CA LYS A 48 9.80 -4.02 9.51
C LYS A 48 9.08 -2.88 8.78
N SER A 49 8.44 -1.99 9.51
CA SER A 49 7.73 -0.83 8.93
C SER A 49 8.71 0.16 8.29
N THR A 50 9.94 0.24 8.81
CA THR A 50 11.02 1.02 8.20
C THR A 50 11.38 0.45 6.84
N LEU A 51 11.59 -0.87 6.73
CA LEU A 51 11.85 -1.54 5.44
C LEU A 51 10.68 -1.32 4.48
N LEU A 52 9.45 -1.58 4.93
CA LEU A 52 8.26 -1.43 4.10
C LEU A 52 8.13 -0.01 3.53
N ARG A 53 8.27 1.01 4.37
CA ARG A 53 8.15 2.43 3.97
C ARG A 53 9.34 2.93 3.15
N THR A 54 10.47 2.22 3.16
CA THR A 54 11.60 2.53 2.30
C THR A 54 11.27 2.22 0.83
N PHE A 55 10.46 1.20 0.54
CA PHE A 55 10.06 0.86 -0.82
C PHE A 55 9.31 1.98 -1.57
N ASN A 56 8.58 2.84 -0.87
CA ASN A 56 7.90 4.00 -1.49
C ASN A 56 8.42 5.36 -1.00
N ARG A 57 9.56 5.35 -0.31
CA ARG A 57 10.23 6.54 0.23
C ARG A 57 9.34 7.41 1.14
N LEU A 58 8.42 6.79 1.89
CA LEU A 58 7.70 7.52 2.94
C LEU A 58 8.57 7.85 4.15
N ASN A 59 9.67 7.11 4.34
CA ASN A 59 10.65 7.40 5.37
C ASN A 59 11.39 8.72 5.17
N ASP A 60 11.39 9.30 3.98
CA ASP A 60 12.04 10.61 3.70
C ASP A 60 11.51 11.75 4.61
N ARG A 61 10.35 11.54 5.25
CA ARG A 61 9.76 12.47 6.21
C ARG A 61 10.29 12.31 7.63
N VAL A 62 11.10 11.29 7.89
CA VAL A 62 11.68 11.02 9.20
C VAL A 62 12.94 11.85 9.34
N GLU A 63 12.97 12.71 10.36
CA GLU A 63 14.15 13.52 10.67
C GLU A 63 15.35 12.64 11.04
N GLY A 64 16.53 13.03 10.60
CA GLY A 64 17.77 12.27 10.84
C GLY A 64 17.90 10.96 10.06
N LEU A 65 17.00 10.71 9.08
CA LEU A 65 17.08 9.51 8.22
C LEU A 65 18.28 9.60 7.27
N LYS A 66 19.03 8.50 7.21
CA LYS A 66 20.05 8.26 6.17
C LYS A 66 19.87 6.85 5.61
N MET A 67 19.94 6.71 4.30
CA MET A 67 19.80 5.43 3.59
C MET A 67 20.98 5.26 2.63
N ASN A 68 21.57 4.06 2.63
CA ASN A 68 22.65 3.65 1.71
C ASN A 68 22.27 2.30 1.08
N GLY A 69 22.88 1.99 -0.08
CA GLY A 69 22.55 0.82 -0.87
C GLY A 69 21.55 1.14 -1.98
N GLU A 70 20.74 0.16 -2.35
CA GLU A 70 19.80 0.30 -3.45
C GLU A 70 18.41 -0.23 -3.07
N VAL A 71 17.39 0.44 -3.58
CA VAL A 71 16.01 -0.04 -3.66
C VAL A 71 15.60 0.10 -5.11
N ASN A 72 15.40 -1.01 -5.80
CA ASN A 72 15.16 -1.01 -7.23
C ASN A 72 13.71 -1.37 -7.55
N LEU A 73 13.10 -0.60 -8.43
CA LEU A 73 11.84 -0.91 -9.09
C LEU A 73 12.14 -1.10 -10.59
N GLY A 74 12.31 -2.36 -11.01
CA GLY A 74 12.92 -2.69 -12.28
C GLY A 74 14.38 -2.22 -12.34
N GLU A 75 14.73 -1.46 -13.36
CA GLU A 75 16.07 -0.89 -13.54
C GLU A 75 16.28 0.43 -12.78
N ASN A 76 15.23 0.98 -12.19
CA ASN A 76 15.27 2.29 -11.54
C ASN A 76 15.56 2.18 -10.05
N ASN A 77 16.70 2.72 -9.60
CA ASN A 77 16.98 2.87 -8.16
C ASN A 77 16.11 4.00 -7.57
N ILE A 78 15.12 3.61 -6.75
CA ILE A 78 14.16 4.53 -6.13
C ILE A 78 14.86 5.52 -5.19
N LEU A 79 15.95 5.12 -4.50
CA LEU A 79 16.66 6.01 -3.58
C LEU A 79 17.29 7.21 -4.31
N LYS A 80 17.62 7.06 -5.59
CA LYS A 80 18.17 8.10 -6.45
C LYS A 80 17.08 8.92 -7.17
N ALA A 81 15.81 8.57 -7.02
CA ALA A 81 14.72 9.29 -7.68
C ALA A 81 14.62 10.73 -7.17
N SER A 82 14.54 11.68 -8.10
CA SER A 82 14.30 13.10 -7.78
C SER A 82 12.92 13.31 -7.17
N SER A 83 12.72 14.42 -6.48
CA SER A 83 11.43 14.76 -5.87
C SER A 83 10.28 14.78 -6.88
N SER A 84 10.53 15.17 -8.14
CA SER A 84 9.54 15.15 -9.22
C SER A 84 9.09 13.75 -9.61
N LYS A 85 9.97 12.72 -9.46
CA LYS A 85 9.67 11.32 -9.77
C LYS A 85 9.01 10.57 -8.60
N LEU A 86 9.04 11.11 -7.38
CA LEU A 86 8.45 10.44 -6.21
C LEU A 86 6.95 10.20 -6.33
N SER A 87 6.23 11.07 -7.04
CA SER A 87 4.79 10.87 -7.29
C SER A 87 4.54 9.62 -8.11
N GLU A 88 5.37 9.34 -9.10
CA GLU A 88 5.32 8.13 -9.92
C GLU A 88 5.70 6.88 -9.13
N VAL A 89 6.77 6.93 -8.32
CA VAL A 89 7.15 5.84 -7.42
C VAL A 89 5.98 5.48 -6.49
N ARG A 90 5.36 6.47 -5.85
CA ARG A 90 4.24 6.28 -4.92
C ARG A 90 2.93 5.87 -5.60
N ARG A 91 2.78 6.17 -6.89
CA ARG A 91 1.71 5.62 -7.70
C ARG A 91 1.90 4.12 -7.92
N ASN A 92 3.12 3.70 -8.29
CA ASN A 92 3.46 2.31 -8.56
C ASN A 92 3.52 1.44 -7.30
N ILE A 93 3.81 2.05 -6.12
CA ILE A 93 3.94 1.35 -4.84
C ILE A 93 2.99 1.99 -3.83
N GLY A 94 1.74 1.51 -3.81
CA GLY A 94 0.70 1.97 -2.88
C GLY A 94 0.94 1.50 -1.45
N LEU A 95 0.38 2.21 -0.47
CA LEU A 95 0.45 1.82 0.94
C LEU A 95 -0.93 1.78 1.58
N VAL A 96 -1.20 0.67 2.28
CA VAL A 96 -2.33 0.52 3.22
C VAL A 96 -1.77 0.60 4.63
N PRO A 97 -2.07 1.68 5.38
CA PRO A 97 -1.49 1.90 6.70
C PRO A 97 -2.12 0.99 7.75
N GLN A 98 -1.45 0.87 8.91
CA GLN A 98 -1.89 0.10 10.07
C GLN A 98 -3.25 0.58 10.61
N ARG A 99 -3.40 1.89 10.80
CA ARG A 99 -4.67 2.50 11.20
C ARG A 99 -5.36 3.05 9.96
N PRO A 100 -6.67 2.78 9.79
CA PRO A 100 -7.43 3.41 8.73
C PRO A 100 -7.26 4.92 8.76
N CYS A 101 -6.88 5.50 7.63
CA CYS A 101 -6.69 6.95 7.50
C CYS A 101 -7.39 7.45 6.23
N PRO A 102 -8.73 7.51 6.23
CA PRO A 102 -9.45 8.15 5.14
C PRO A 102 -9.14 9.65 5.13
N LEU A 103 -9.09 10.24 3.94
CA LEU A 103 -8.96 11.67 3.79
C LEU A 103 -10.24 12.37 4.30
N PRO A 104 -10.18 13.62 4.81
CA PRO A 104 -11.32 14.37 5.32
C PRO A 104 -12.23 14.86 4.18
N MET A 105 -12.75 13.93 3.41
CA MET A 105 -13.62 14.15 2.25
C MET A 105 -14.63 13.01 2.10
N SER A 106 -15.45 13.05 1.05
CA SER A 106 -16.48 12.02 0.82
C SER A 106 -15.86 10.64 0.54
N ILE A 107 -16.69 9.59 0.63
CA ILE A 107 -16.32 8.22 0.24
C ILE A 107 -15.86 8.21 -1.23
N TYR A 108 -16.63 8.84 -2.11
CA TYR A 108 -16.32 8.98 -3.53
C TYR A 108 -14.97 9.66 -3.75
N ASP A 109 -14.77 10.83 -3.12
CA ASP A 109 -13.57 11.63 -3.33
C ASP A 109 -12.32 10.94 -2.78
N ASN A 110 -12.44 10.12 -1.73
CA ASN A 110 -11.32 9.30 -1.26
C ASN A 110 -10.78 8.38 -2.36
N VAL A 111 -11.66 7.66 -3.07
CA VAL A 111 -11.24 6.73 -4.14
C VAL A 111 -10.76 7.51 -5.38
N ALA A 112 -11.49 8.56 -5.77
CA ALA A 112 -11.19 9.36 -6.95
C ALA A 112 -9.94 10.25 -6.80
N TYR A 113 -9.46 10.48 -5.56
CA TYR A 113 -8.40 11.45 -5.26
C TYR A 113 -7.12 11.22 -6.04
N GLY A 114 -6.56 10.01 -5.95
CA GLY A 114 -5.33 9.65 -6.66
C GLY A 114 -5.48 9.74 -8.17
N CYS A 115 -6.62 9.29 -8.71
CA CYS A 115 -6.93 9.36 -10.14
C CYS A 115 -6.91 10.81 -10.66
N ARG A 116 -7.49 11.75 -9.88
CA ARG A 116 -7.49 13.17 -10.22
C ARG A 116 -6.09 13.80 -10.21
N ILE A 117 -5.26 13.44 -9.22
CA ILE A 117 -3.85 13.88 -9.14
C ILE A 117 -3.09 13.43 -10.39
N HIS A 118 -3.37 12.20 -10.87
CA HIS A 118 -2.76 11.65 -12.08
C HIS A 118 -3.49 12.02 -13.38
N GLY A 119 -4.29 13.09 -13.36
CA GLY A 119 -4.84 13.74 -14.56
C GLY A 119 -6.17 13.19 -15.08
N ILE A 120 -6.81 12.23 -14.39
CA ILE A 120 -8.14 11.75 -14.80
C ILE A 120 -9.19 12.74 -14.33
N ARG A 121 -9.77 13.52 -15.27
CA ARG A 121 -10.79 14.56 -15.00
C ARG A 121 -12.17 14.18 -15.51
N ASN A 122 -12.27 13.20 -16.41
CA ASN A 122 -13.56 12.78 -16.97
C ASN A 122 -14.42 12.13 -15.89
N LYS A 123 -15.60 12.71 -15.63
CA LYS A 123 -16.50 12.28 -14.56
C LYS A 123 -16.98 10.85 -14.77
N LYS A 124 -17.41 10.46 -15.97
CA LYS A 124 -17.88 9.10 -16.25
C LYS A 124 -16.80 8.06 -16.00
N LYS A 125 -15.54 8.38 -16.36
CA LYS A 125 -14.39 7.51 -16.07
C LYS A 125 -14.12 7.38 -14.59
N LEU A 126 -14.19 8.51 -13.84
CA LEU A 126 -14.05 8.49 -12.37
C LEU A 126 -15.17 7.68 -11.71
N ASP A 127 -16.43 7.85 -12.15
CA ASP A 127 -17.56 7.11 -11.63
C ASP A 127 -17.35 5.60 -11.80
N SER A 128 -16.93 5.17 -12.99
CA SER A 128 -16.60 3.76 -13.27
C SER A 128 -15.46 3.23 -12.40
N ILE A 129 -14.38 4.01 -12.22
CA ILE A 129 -13.24 3.63 -11.37
C ILE A 129 -13.68 3.48 -9.91
N VAL A 130 -14.43 4.45 -9.38
CA VAL A 130 -14.92 4.42 -8.00
C VAL A 130 -15.81 3.21 -7.75
N GLU A 131 -16.76 2.96 -8.63
CA GLU A 131 -17.63 1.79 -8.54
C GLU A 131 -16.81 0.49 -8.59
N HIS A 132 -15.91 0.36 -9.56
CA HIS A 132 -15.08 -0.82 -9.73
C HIS A 132 -14.27 -1.14 -8.46
N TYR A 133 -13.53 -0.15 -7.92
CA TYR A 133 -12.66 -0.41 -6.75
C TYR A 133 -13.44 -0.53 -5.44
N LEU A 134 -14.57 0.10 -5.29
CA LEU A 134 -15.46 -0.17 -4.15
C LEU A 134 -16.06 -1.58 -4.20
N LYS A 135 -16.37 -2.09 -5.40
CA LYS A 135 -16.79 -3.49 -5.60
C LYS A 135 -15.67 -4.46 -5.30
N SER A 136 -14.45 -4.22 -5.82
CA SER A 136 -13.29 -5.11 -5.63
C SER A 136 -12.88 -5.27 -4.15
N VAL A 137 -13.19 -4.29 -3.29
CA VAL A 137 -12.96 -4.39 -1.85
C VAL A 137 -14.22 -4.77 -1.06
N GLY A 138 -15.31 -5.16 -1.72
CA GLY A 138 -16.56 -5.58 -1.09
C GLY A 138 -17.23 -4.48 -0.26
N LEU A 139 -17.06 -3.21 -0.64
CA LEU A 139 -17.64 -2.07 0.09
C LEU A 139 -18.83 -1.42 -0.65
N TRP A 140 -18.99 -1.69 -1.94
CA TRP A 140 -19.96 -1.03 -2.81
C TRP A 140 -21.39 -1.10 -2.27
N GLU A 141 -21.88 -2.28 -1.96
CA GLU A 141 -23.26 -2.48 -1.50
C GLU A 141 -23.58 -1.75 -0.19
N GLU A 142 -22.57 -1.51 0.63
CA GLU A 142 -22.71 -0.81 1.91
C GLU A 142 -22.75 0.71 1.77
N VAL A 143 -22.24 1.26 0.64
CA VAL A 143 -22.03 2.72 0.50
C VAL A 143 -22.57 3.34 -0.78
N LYS A 144 -23.06 2.56 -1.76
CA LYS A 144 -23.47 3.06 -3.08
C LYS A 144 -24.49 4.20 -3.01
N ASP A 145 -25.41 4.17 -2.04
CA ASP A 145 -26.47 5.19 -1.86
C ASP A 145 -26.00 6.42 -1.06
N ARG A 146 -24.77 6.40 -0.54
CA ARG A 146 -24.20 7.47 0.29
C ARG A 146 -22.75 7.84 -0.05
N LEU A 147 -22.37 7.73 -1.32
CA LEU A 147 -21.00 8.02 -1.79
C LEU A 147 -20.52 9.45 -1.48
N LYS A 148 -21.44 10.40 -1.36
CA LYS A 148 -21.16 11.79 -0.99
C LYS A 148 -21.00 12.01 0.53
N SER A 149 -21.32 11.02 1.35
CA SER A 149 -21.17 11.12 2.80
C SER A 149 -19.68 11.19 3.20
N PRO A 150 -19.34 11.88 4.30
CA PRO A 150 -17.98 11.92 4.83
C PRO A 150 -17.47 10.51 5.16
N ALA A 151 -16.26 10.21 4.75
CA ALA A 151 -15.62 8.91 5.01
C ALA A 151 -15.41 8.63 6.51
N SER A 152 -15.36 9.67 7.34
CA SER A 152 -15.27 9.55 8.81
C SER A 152 -16.47 8.86 9.47
N LYS A 153 -17.64 8.80 8.78
CA LYS A 153 -18.84 8.12 9.26
C LYS A 153 -18.82 6.60 9.04
N LEU A 154 -17.80 6.07 8.39
CA LEU A 154 -17.62 4.65 8.17
C LEU A 154 -17.06 3.96 9.42
N SER A 155 -17.41 2.67 9.63
CA SER A 155 -16.78 1.83 10.65
C SER A 155 -15.29 1.62 10.35
N GLY A 156 -14.49 1.20 11.34
CA GLY A 156 -13.05 0.96 11.16
C GLY A 156 -12.74 -0.01 10.00
N GLY A 157 -13.48 -1.12 9.91
CA GLY A 157 -13.33 -2.08 8.81
C GLY A 157 -13.75 -1.51 7.44
N GLN A 158 -14.80 -0.68 7.40
CA GLN A 158 -15.22 0.04 6.18
C GLN A 158 -14.15 1.07 5.77
N GLN A 159 -13.59 1.82 6.73
CA GLN A 159 -12.53 2.78 6.47
C GLN A 159 -11.26 2.09 5.93
N GLN A 160 -10.90 0.92 6.47
CA GLN A 160 -9.76 0.16 5.98
C GLN A 160 -9.97 -0.30 4.53
N ARG A 161 -11.14 -0.85 4.22
CA ARG A 161 -11.50 -1.21 2.84
C ARG A 161 -11.54 0.00 1.91
N LEU A 162 -11.99 1.17 2.39
CA LEU A 162 -11.93 2.41 1.62
C LEU A 162 -10.47 2.84 1.34
N CYS A 163 -9.58 2.75 2.33
CA CYS A 163 -8.14 3.04 2.14
C CYS A 163 -7.51 2.08 1.12
N LEU A 164 -7.92 0.81 1.14
CA LEU A 164 -7.49 -0.18 0.15
C LEU A 164 -8.01 0.19 -1.25
N ALA A 165 -9.31 0.47 -1.41
CA ALA A 165 -9.89 0.92 -2.69
C ALA A 165 -9.16 2.17 -3.24
N ARG A 166 -8.88 3.15 -2.39
CA ARG A 166 -8.12 4.35 -2.75
C ARG A 166 -6.72 4.02 -3.27
N SER A 167 -6.04 3.08 -2.62
CA SER A 167 -4.69 2.68 -3.04
C SER A 167 -4.72 1.91 -4.37
N LEU A 168 -5.73 1.09 -4.60
CA LEU A 168 -5.90 0.31 -5.83
C LEU A 168 -6.35 1.17 -7.03
N ALA A 169 -7.09 2.26 -6.78
CA ALA A 169 -7.66 3.10 -7.84
C ALA A 169 -6.64 3.78 -8.75
N VAL A 170 -5.38 3.84 -8.34
CA VAL A 170 -4.26 4.33 -9.16
C VAL A 170 -3.51 3.21 -9.89
N GLU A 171 -3.98 1.97 -9.78
CA GLU A 171 -3.42 0.78 -10.41
C GLU A 171 -1.93 0.58 -10.08
N PRO A 172 -1.56 0.38 -8.80
CA PRO A 172 -0.17 0.17 -8.42
C PRO A 172 0.33 -1.21 -8.85
N SER A 173 1.62 -1.37 -9.10
CA SER A 173 2.25 -2.68 -9.32
C SER A 173 2.48 -3.44 -8.01
N TYR A 174 2.73 -2.69 -6.93
CA TYR A 174 2.96 -3.22 -5.58
C TYR A 174 2.05 -2.55 -4.56
N LEU A 175 1.51 -3.35 -3.65
CA LEU A 175 0.72 -2.90 -2.52
C LEU A 175 1.46 -3.24 -1.21
N LEU A 176 1.82 -2.23 -0.45
CA LEU A 176 2.43 -2.37 0.85
C LEU A 176 1.34 -2.37 1.93
N ALA A 177 1.34 -3.34 2.84
CA ALA A 177 0.39 -3.46 3.94
C ALA A 177 1.13 -3.44 5.28
N ASP A 178 1.10 -2.31 5.97
CA ASP A 178 1.78 -2.11 7.27
C ASP A 178 0.83 -2.50 8.39
N GLU A 179 0.88 -3.75 8.86
CA GLU A 179 0.01 -4.30 9.93
C GLU A 179 -1.48 -3.94 9.73
N SER A 180 -1.95 -3.89 8.51
CA SER A 180 -3.21 -3.28 8.07
C SER A 180 -4.49 -3.93 8.62
N THR A 181 -4.37 -5.01 9.38
CA THR A 181 -5.50 -5.70 10.02
C THR A 181 -5.44 -5.64 11.55
N SER A 182 -4.32 -5.19 12.14
CA SER A 182 -4.10 -5.26 13.60
C SER A 182 -5.04 -4.37 14.43
N ALA A 183 -5.58 -3.31 13.84
CA ALA A 183 -6.50 -2.37 14.48
C ALA A 183 -7.98 -2.71 14.24
N LEU A 184 -8.28 -3.85 13.59
CA LEU A 184 -9.63 -4.26 13.22
C LEU A 184 -10.15 -5.36 14.15
N ASP A 185 -11.47 -5.43 14.27
CA ASP A 185 -12.13 -6.59 14.88
C ASP A 185 -11.87 -7.87 14.07
N PRO A 186 -12.01 -9.07 14.67
CA PRO A 186 -11.65 -10.33 14.01
C PRO A 186 -12.40 -10.61 12.71
N ILE A 187 -13.65 -10.18 12.60
CA ILE A 187 -14.49 -10.39 11.39
C ILE A 187 -13.99 -9.49 10.26
N SER A 188 -13.77 -8.21 10.54
CA SER A 188 -13.23 -7.25 9.58
C SER A 188 -11.81 -7.60 9.15
N SER A 189 -10.97 -8.07 10.09
CA SER A 189 -9.61 -8.54 9.80
C SER A 189 -9.63 -9.69 8.79
N LYS A 190 -10.47 -10.71 9.03
CA LYS A 190 -10.61 -11.86 8.13
C LYS A 190 -11.07 -11.45 6.72
N LYS A 191 -12.02 -10.51 6.62
CA LYS A 191 -12.47 -9.98 5.33
C LYS A 191 -11.33 -9.30 4.56
N VAL A 192 -10.51 -8.48 5.24
CA VAL A 192 -9.38 -7.81 4.60
C VAL A 192 -8.30 -8.81 4.18
N GLU A 193 -8.04 -9.86 4.96
CA GLU A 193 -7.11 -10.93 4.59
C GLU A 193 -7.58 -11.70 3.34
N GLN A 194 -8.87 -12.02 3.25
CA GLN A 194 -9.46 -12.64 2.06
C GLN A 194 -9.28 -11.75 0.83
N LEU A 195 -9.52 -10.44 0.96
CA LEU A 195 -9.28 -9.48 -0.12
C LEU A 195 -7.82 -9.50 -0.60
N PHE A 196 -6.83 -9.54 0.30
CA PHE A 196 -5.43 -9.65 -0.11
C PHE A 196 -5.17 -10.95 -0.89
N THR A 197 -5.76 -12.05 -0.47
CA THR A 197 -5.62 -13.34 -1.17
C THR A 197 -6.26 -13.32 -2.56
N GLU A 198 -7.33 -12.58 -2.76
CA GLU A 198 -7.95 -12.38 -4.09
C GLU A 198 -7.13 -11.42 -4.95
N LEU A 199 -6.66 -10.31 -4.36
CA LEU A 199 -5.91 -9.26 -5.05
C LEU A 199 -4.51 -9.71 -5.51
N LYS A 200 -3.90 -10.74 -4.91
CA LYS A 200 -2.57 -11.22 -5.32
C LYS A 200 -2.51 -11.71 -6.77
N LYS A 201 -3.65 -12.01 -7.39
CA LYS A 201 -3.73 -12.40 -8.81
C LYS A 201 -3.28 -11.26 -9.72
N ASP A 202 -3.56 -10.03 -9.32
CA ASP A 202 -3.34 -8.82 -10.11
C ASP A 202 -2.24 -7.93 -9.54
N TYR A 203 -1.97 -8.03 -8.24
CA TYR A 203 -1.05 -7.15 -7.50
C TYR A 203 0.01 -7.94 -6.74
N SER A 204 1.23 -7.42 -6.69
CA SER A 204 2.27 -7.93 -5.80
C SER A 204 2.10 -7.27 -4.43
N ILE A 205 1.99 -8.07 -3.35
CA ILE A 205 1.67 -7.57 -2.02
C ILE A 205 2.84 -7.81 -1.08
N VAL A 206 3.28 -6.77 -0.37
CA VAL A 206 4.27 -6.87 0.71
C VAL A 206 3.58 -6.53 2.01
N MET A 207 3.48 -7.48 2.91
CA MET A 207 2.78 -7.31 4.18
C MET A 207 3.76 -7.40 5.36
N VAL A 208 3.62 -6.47 6.28
CA VAL A 208 4.26 -6.55 7.60
C VAL A 208 3.24 -7.06 8.61
N THR A 209 3.62 -8.05 9.40
CA THR A 209 2.82 -8.54 10.53
C THR A 209 3.72 -9.01 11.67
N HIS A 210 3.22 -8.92 12.89
CA HIS A 210 3.84 -9.54 14.07
C HIS A 210 3.20 -10.90 14.41
N THR A 211 2.15 -11.30 13.68
CA THR A 211 1.38 -12.52 13.93
C THR A 211 1.79 -13.63 12.96
N LEU A 212 2.57 -14.61 13.45
CA LEU A 212 3.02 -15.75 12.64
C LEU A 212 1.84 -16.53 12.04
N ARG A 213 0.75 -16.71 12.80
CA ARG A 213 -0.47 -17.39 12.30
C ARG A 213 -1.09 -16.70 11.08
N GLN A 214 -1.06 -15.38 11.03
CA GLN A 214 -1.54 -14.62 9.88
C GLN A 214 -0.63 -14.87 8.68
N ALA A 215 0.69 -14.72 8.87
CA ALA A 215 1.64 -14.91 7.79
C ALA A 215 1.53 -16.31 7.17
N LEU A 216 1.48 -17.38 7.99
CA LEU A 216 1.33 -18.76 7.53
C LEU A 216 0.02 -19.03 6.78
N ARG A 217 -1.02 -18.22 7.03
CA ARG A 217 -2.32 -18.37 6.37
C ARG A 217 -2.39 -17.72 5.01
N ILE A 218 -1.67 -16.60 4.79
CA ILE A 218 -1.87 -15.75 3.60
C ILE A 218 -0.63 -15.61 2.72
N ALA A 219 0.59 -15.86 3.23
CA ALA A 219 1.82 -15.77 2.44
C ALA A 219 1.94 -16.91 1.42
N ASP A 220 2.67 -16.62 0.32
CA ASP A 220 3.04 -17.60 -0.72
C ASP A 220 4.38 -18.26 -0.45
#